data_12fbf22404a38bfaf08e6abe5d4a1ae8
#
_entry.id   12fbf22404a38bfaf08e6abe5d4a1ae8
#
_cell.length_a   1.000
_cell.length_b   1.000
_cell.length_c   1.000
_cell.angle_alpha   90.00
_cell.angle_beta   90.00
_cell.angle_gamma   90.00
#
_symmetry.space_group_name_H-M   'P 1'
#
loop_
_entity.id
_entity.type
_entity.pdbx_description
1 polymer ?
#
loop_
_entity_poly.entity_id
_entity_poly.type
_entity_poly.pdbx_seq_one_letter_code
_entity_poly.pdbx_strand_id
1 'polypeptide(L)'
;MKEGKFTFEGTVEQPLLYGLATEEMDWPAQLFLENVPMEVSMTKEGESLSVKGSAVNDLFLGNAEKVFAPGFSIDSLVSQYPDNPAAAFYLYRYFTYQLPLDQLKATRAKLAPALASSPYVQDLDAIIARLEKVQIGQVAPDFSLPDTAGVSVSLADFRGKYVLLDFWASWCPPCRRENPNVVKAYEENKDKNFTIIGISLDNNREKWLKGIADDHLTWTHLSDLKYWDSEIPALYGVRAIPSNMLLDPNGVIIAKDIREEALHETLREVLK
;
A
#
# COMPACT_ATOMS: atom_id res chain seq x y z
N MET A 1 -37.00 11.48 -8.73
CA MET A 1 -36.43 12.72 -9.22
C MET A 1 -37.52 13.52 -9.93
N LYS A 2 -37.77 14.77 -9.55
CA LYS A 2 -38.67 15.67 -10.31
C LYS A 2 -37.82 16.75 -10.93
N GLU A 3 -37.90 16.91 -12.23
CA GLU A 3 -37.15 17.94 -12.99
C GLU A 3 -35.61 17.92 -12.80
N GLY A 4 -35.00 16.74 -12.62
CA GLY A 4 -33.56 16.62 -12.39
C GLY A 4 -33.11 17.06 -11.00
N LYS A 5 -34.05 17.36 -10.06
CA LYS A 5 -33.72 17.78 -8.69
C LYS A 5 -33.99 16.67 -7.69
N PHE A 6 -33.13 16.58 -6.69
CA PHE A 6 -33.30 15.70 -5.54
C PHE A 6 -32.87 16.44 -4.27
N THR A 7 -33.36 16.00 -3.14
CA THR A 7 -32.95 16.50 -1.81
C THR A 7 -32.68 15.30 -0.91
N PHE A 8 -31.58 15.35 -0.20
CA PHE A 8 -31.27 14.43 0.89
C PHE A 8 -31.23 15.22 2.19
N GLU A 9 -31.84 14.68 3.23
CA GLU A 9 -31.77 15.22 4.60
C GLU A 9 -31.27 14.11 5.53
N GLY A 10 -30.34 14.47 6.40
CA GLY A 10 -29.75 13.53 7.35
C GLY A 10 -28.58 14.12 8.10
N THR A 11 -27.96 13.30 8.94
CA THR A 11 -26.75 13.66 9.68
C THR A 11 -25.69 12.59 9.49
N VAL A 12 -24.44 13.01 9.50
CA VAL A 12 -23.27 12.12 9.52
C VAL A 12 -22.51 12.30 10.82
N GLU A 13 -21.88 11.26 11.36
CA GLU A 13 -21.10 11.35 12.59
C GLU A 13 -19.85 12.21 12.39
N GLN A 14 -19.28 12.16 11.21
CA GLN A 14 -18.10 12.93 10.80
C GLN A 14 -18.02 13.05 9.28
N PRO A 15 -17.29 14.04 8.76
CA PRO A 15 -17.10 14.18 7.31
C PRO A 15 -16.35 13.01 6.71
N LEU A 16 -17.00 12.28 5.80
CA LEU A 16 -16.43 11.15 5.05
C LEU A 16 -16.73 11.29 3.57
N LEU A 17 -15.92 10.60 2.76
CA LEU A 17 -16.11 10.52 1.32
C LEU A 17 -17.20 9.51 0.98
N TYR A 18 -18.20 9.95 0.21
CA TYR A 18 -19.31 9.14 -0.27
C TYR A 18 -19.38 9.19 -1.79
N GLY A 19 -20.00 8.18 -2.38
CA GLY A 19 -20.32 8.11 -3.79
C GLY A 19 -21.77 8.51 -4.06
N LEU A 20 -21.97 9.46 -4.98
CA LEU A 20 -23.27 9.81 -5.51
C LEU A 20 -23.37 9.26 -6.93
N ALA A 21 -24.35 8.40 -7.20
CA ALA A 21 -24.52 7.79 -8.51
C ALA A 21 -25.94 7.94 -9.03
N THR A 22 -26.07 7.97 -10.35
CA THR A 22 -27.33 7.75 -11.09
C THR A 22 -27.25 6.40 -11.81
N GLU A 23 -28.36 5.93 -12.39
CA GLU A 23 -28.38 4.70 -13.19
C GLU A 23 -27.56 4.80 -14.48
N GLU A 24 -27.22 6.02 -14.91
CA GLU A 24 -26.50 6.31 -16.15
C GLU A 24 -24.97 6.42 -15.93
N MET A 25 -24.49 6.30 -14.66
CA MET A 25 -23.08 6.48 -14.31
C MET A 25 -22.38 5.13 -14.14
N ASP A 26 -21.24 4.96 -14.83
CA ASP A 26 -20.35 3.80 -14.63
C ASP A 26 -19.65 3.83 -13.25
N TRP A 27 -19.36 5.03 -12.75
CA TRP A 27 -18.68 5.26 -11.48
C TRP A 27 -19.35 6.38 -10.69
N PRO A 28 -19.52 6.23 -9.36
CA PRO A 28 -20.12 7.28 -8.54
C PRO A 28 -19.20 8.52 -8.48
N ALA A 29 -19.83 9.70 -8.58
CA ALA A 29 -19.16 10.95 -8.28
C ALA A 29 -18.85 11.04 -6.78
N GLN A 30 -17.63 11.39 -6.42
CA GLN A 30 -17.17 11.37 -5.03
C GLN A 30 -17.24 12.76 -4.40
N LEU A 31 -17.83 12.85 -3.22
CA LEU A 31 -17.91 14.07 -2.41
C LEU A 31 -17.89 13.74 -0.93
N PHE A 32 -17.45 14.70 -0.12
CA PHE A 32 -17.58 14.60 1.33
C PHE A 32 -19.00 14.98 1.76
N LEU A 33 -19.62 14.17 2.61
CA LEU A 33 -20.82 14.56 3.34
C LEU A 33 -20.41 15.09 4.71
N GLU A 34 -20.99 16.23 5.08
CA GLU A 34 -20.82 16.90 6.37
C GLU A 34 -22.13 17.55 6.82
N ASN A 35 -22.25 17.90 8.10
CA ASN A 35 -23.48 18.43 8.68
C ASN A 35 -23.65 19.96 8.40
N VAL A 36 -23.54 20.34 7.14
CA VAL A 36 -23.81 21.71 6.64
C VAL A 36 -24.74 21.65 5.44
N PRO A 37 -25.53 22.70 5.17
CA PRO A 37 -26.29 22.78 3.92
C PRO A 37 -25.34 22.80 2.70
N MET A 38 -25.51 21.86 1.80
CA MET A 38 -24.73 21.76 0.57
C MET A 38 -25.62 21.77 -0.66
N GLU A 39 -25.21 22.48 -1.70
CA GLU A 39 -25.82 22.42 -3.03
C GLU A 39 -24.89 21.64 -3.96
N VAL A 40 -25.39 20.49 -4.45
CA VAL A 40 -24.64 19.61 -5.36
C VAL A 40 -25.22 19.71 -6.76
N SER A 41 -24.37 19.99 -7.74
CA SER A 41 -24.71 19.98 -9.16
C SER A 41 -23.77 19.03 -9.89
N MET A 42 -24.34 18.14 -10.72
CA MET A 42 -23.55 17.23 -11.54
C MET A 42 -24.28 16.96 -12.87
N THR A 43 -23.54 16.58 -13.91
CA THR A 43 -24.12 16.02 -15.14
C THR A 43 -24.68 14.63 -14.87
N LYS A 44 -25.55 14.14 -15.75
CA LYS A 44 -26.15 12.79 -15.60
C LYS A 44 -25.09 11.70 -15.67
N GLU A 45 -24.08 11.89 -16.48
CA GLU A 45 -22.96 10.99 -16.73
C GLU A 45 -21.88 11.09 -15.63
N GLY A 46 -21.99 12.09 -14.73
CA GLY A 46 -21.01 12.30 -13.65
C GLY A 46 -19.70 12.97 -14.09
N GLU A 47 -19.63 13.47 -15.33
CA GLU A 47 -18.42 14.09 -15.89
C GLU A 47 -18.05 15.41 -15.20
N SER A 48 -19.03 16.09 -14.62
CA SER A 48 -18.79 17.30 -13.83
C SER A 48 -19.52 17.24 -12.50
N LEU A 49 -18.81 17.56 -11.43
CA LEU A 49 -19.33 17.67 -10.07
C LEU A 49 -18.97 19.03 -9.49
N SER A 50 -19.94 19.73 -8.95
CA SER A 50 -19.75 20.96 -8.19
C SER A 50 -20.52 20.86 -6.87
N VAL A 51 -19.85 21.21 -5.78
CA VAL A 51 -20.44 21.25 -4.44
C VAL A 51 -20.22 22.64 -3.87
N LYS A 52 -21.30 23.32 -3.44
CA LYS A 52 -21.24 24.61 -2.77
C LYS A 52 -21.63 24.49 -1.31
N GLY A 53 -21.08 25.35 -0.47
CA GLY A 53 -21.36 25.39 0.96
C GLY A 53 -20.52 24.47 1.84
N SER A 54 -19.45 23.88 1.26
CA SER A 54 -18.59 22.93 1.95
C SER A 54 -17.11 23.22 1.71
N ALA A 55 -16.41 23.73 2.71
CA ALA A 55 -14.97 23.96 2.64
C ALA A 55 -14.17 22.65 2.48
N VAL A 56 -14.70 21.52 2.96
CA VAL A 56 -14.08 20.20 2.77
C VAL A 56 -14.12 19.79 1.30
N ASN A 57 -15.26 19.97 0.64
CA ASN A 57 -15.40 19.69 -0.78
C ASN A 57 -14.65 20.69 -1.67
N ASP A 58 -14.56 21.96 -1.28
CA ASP A 58 -13.74 22.95 -1.98
C ASP A 58 -12.28 22.48 -2.04
N LEU A 59 -11.73 22.03 -0.90
CA LEU A 59 -10.38 21.48 -0.84
C LEU A 59 -10.25 20.17 -1.64
N PHE A 60 -11.20 19.25 -1.48
CA PHE A 60 -11.20 17.96 -2.15
C PHE A 60 -11.24 18.11 -3.66
N LEU A 61 -12.29 18.74 -4.19
CA LEU A 61 -12.47 18.91 -5.64
C LEU A 61 -11.38 19.81 -6.27
N GLY A 62 -10.96 20.86 -5.53
CA GLY A 62 -9.92 21.77 -6.00
C GLY A 62 -8.52 21.14 -6.11
N ASN A 63 -8.29 19.95 -5.54
CA ASN A 63 -7.02 19.23 -5.59
C ASN A 63 -7.12 17.85 -6.24
N ALA A 64 -8.28 17.39 -6.70
CA ALA A 64 -8.52 16.06 -7.23
C ALA A 64 -7.54 15.64 -8.35
N GLU A 65 -7.21 16.58 -9.25
CA GLU A 65 -6.22 16.36 -10.30
C GLU A 65 -4.80 16.75 -9.86
N LYS A 66 -4.68 17.80 -9.04
CA LYS A 66 -3.38 18.37 -8.64
C LYS A 66 -2.55 17.41 -7.81
N VAL A 67 -3.18 16.54 -7.02
CA VAL A 67 -2.48 15.55 -6.17
C VAL A 67 -1.63 14.56 -6.96
N PHE A 68 -1.89 14.42 -8.27
CA PHE A 68 -1.12 13.56 -9.17
C PHE A 68 -0.10 14.33 -10.00
N ALA A 69 -0.09 15.66 -9.91
CA ALA A 69 0.82 16.49 -10.69
C ALA A 69 2.26 16.43 -10.13
N PRO A 70 3.27 16.44 -11.00
CA PRO A 70 4.66 16.55 -10.57
C PRO A 70 4.88 17.79 -9.67
N GLY A 71 5.56 17.60 -8.55
CA GLY A 71 5.86 18.68 -7.60
C GLY A 71 4.74 19.02 -6.62
N PHE A 72 3.62 18.30 -6.63
CA PHE A 72 2.60 18.47 -5.59
C PHE A 72 3.17 18.11 -4.20
N SER A 73 2.94 18.97 -3.22
CA SER A 73 3.39 18.76 -1.84
C SER A 73 2.22 18.51 -0.92
N ILE A 74 2.04 17.27 -0.50
CA ILE A 74 1.04 16.92 0.51
C ILE A 74 1.36 17.54 1.86
N ASP A 75 2.64 17.71 2.20
CA ASP A 75 3.09 18.37 3.42
C ASP A 75 2.64 19.83 3.47
N SER A 76 2.72 20.55 2.34
CA SER A 76 2.21 21.92 2.22
C SER A 76 0.69 21.97 2.34
N LEU A 77 -0.04 21.03 1.70
CA LEU A 77 -1.49 20.96 1.78
C LEU A 77 -1.94 20.74 3.24
N VAL A 78 -1.37 19.77 3.94
CA VAL A 78 -1.68 19.47 5.34
C VAL A 78 -1.31 20.65 6.25
N SER A 79 -0.17 21.31 6.00
CA SER A 79 0.25 22.48 6.79
C SER A 79 -0.72 23.66 6.64
N GLN A 80 -1.30 23.84 5.45
CA GLN A 80 -2.25 24.92 5.18
C GLN A 80 -3.67 24.62 5.69
N TYR A 81 -4.05 23.34 5.71
CA TYR A 81 -5.40 22.87 6.05
C TYR A 81 -5.35 21.73 7.08
N PRO A 82 -4.78 21.96 8.28
CA PRO A 82 -4.51 20.90 9.25
C PRO A 82 -5.77 20.27 9.86
N ASP A 83 -6.88 20.98 9.85
CA ASP A 83 -8.18 20.59 10.41
C ASP A 83 -9.18 20.12 9.35
N ASN A 84 -8.78 20.09 8.07
CA ASN A 84 -9.66 19.72 6.98
C ASN A 84 -9.60 18.20 6.70
N PRO A 85 -10.72 17.46 6.78
CA PRO A 85 -10.78 16.01 6.54
C PRO A 85 -10.27 15.58 5.15
N ALA A 86 -10.42 16.44 4.13
CA ALA A 86 -9.92 16.13 2.79
C ALA A 86 -8.38 16.10 2.73
N ALA A 87 -7.69 16.94 3.53
CA ALA A 87 -6.24 16.88 3.64
C ALA A 87 -5.77 15.56 4.28
N ALA A 88 -6.46 15.11 5.34
CA ALA A 88 -6.20 13.82 5.97
C ALA A 88 -6.47 12.65 5.01
N PHE A 89 -7.58 12.70 4.26
CA PHE A 89 -7.90 11.71 3.24
C PHE A 89 -6.81 11.62 2.17
N TYR A 90 -6.34 12.75 1.63
CA TYR A 90 -5.29 12.75 0.62
C TYR A 90 -3.99 12.15 1.15
N LEU A 91 -3.55 12.56 2.35
CA LEU A 91 -2.36 11.99 2.98
C LEU A 91 -2.48 10.46 3.13
N TYR A 92 -3.60 9.99 3.70
CA TYR A 92 -3.87 8.57 3.88
C TYR A 92 -3.95 7.82 2.55
N ARG A 93 -4.75 8.33 1.59
CA ARG A 93 -5.13 7.56 0.39
C ARG A 93 -4.01 7.45 -0.63
N TYR A 94 -3.22 8.52 -0.82
CA TYR A 94 -2.27 8.60 -1.92
C TYR A 94 -0.81 8.70 -1.51
N PHE A 95 -0.50 9.14 -0.29
CA PHE A 95 0.88 9.44 0.08
C PHE A 95 1.50 8.48 1.11
N THR A 96 0.72 7.60 1.74
CA THR A 96 1.24 6.62 2.70
C THR A 96 2.27 5.65 2.11
N TYR A 97 2.28 5.44 0.79
CA TYR A 97 3.22 4.56 0.08
C TYR A 97 4.26 5.33 -0.74
N GLN A 98 4.12 6.66 -0.84
CA GLN A 98 5.05 7.51 -1.59
C GLN A 98 6.09 8.16 -0.67
N LEU A 99 5.70 8.47 0.58
CA LEU A 99 6.57 9.15 1.53
C LEU A 99 7.40 8.15 2.34
N PRO A 100 8.69 8.46 2.59
CA PRO A 100 9.47 7.81 3.64
C PRO A 100 8.76 7.94 5.01
N LEU A 101 8.98 6.97 5.90
CA LEU A 101 8.26 6.89 7.18
C LEU A 101 8.41 8.15 8.05
N ASP A 102 9.61 8.71 8.11
CA ASP A 102 9.92 9.94 8.86
C ASP A 102 9.13 11.14 8.34
N GLN A 103 9.06 11.30 7.00
CA GLN A 103 8.26 12.35 6.37
C GLN A 103 6.75 12.10 6.57
N LEU A 104 6.29 10.85 6.47
CA LEU A 104 4.90 10.50 6.72
C LEU A 104 4.49 10.86 8.16
N LYS A 105 5.34 10.52 9.14
CA LYS A 105 5.13 10.87 10.56
C LYS A 105 5.13 12.38 10.77
N ALA A 106 6.07 13.10 10.18
CA ALA A 106 6.17 14.55 10.30
C ALA A 106 4.93 15.25 9.70
N THR A 107 4.45 14.80 8.54
CA THR A 107 3.25 15.35 7.91
C THR A 107 1.99 14.97 8.71
N ARG A 108 1.89 13.72 9.21
CA ARG A 108 0.79 13.28 10.09
C ARG A 108 0.70 14.14 11.37
N ALA A 109 1.83 14.49 11.96
CA ALA A 109 1.87 15.29 13.19
C ALA A 109 1.31 16.71 13.03
N LYS A 110 1.17 17.20 11.80
CA LYS A 110 0.57 18.51 11.49
C LYS A 110 -0.96 18.49 11.45
N LEU A 111 -1.57 17.31 11.29
CA LEU A 111 -3.04 17.19 11.33
C LEU A 111 -3.57 17.55 12.71
N ALA A 112 -4.64 18.33 12.75
CA ALA A 112 -5.24 18.80 13.98
C ALA A 112 -5.76 17.65 14.86
N PRO A 113 -5.66 17.75 16.19
CA PRO A 113 -6.18 16.73 17.12
C PRO A 113 -7.67 16.43 16.94
N ALA A 114 -8.45 17.40 16.47
CA ALA A 114 -9.88 17.21 16.18
C ALA A 114 -10.16 16.14 15.14
N LEU A 115 -9.18 15.81 14.25
CA LEU A 115 -9.31 14.76 13.25
C LEU A 115 -8.89 13.36 13.77
N ALA A 116 -8.46 13.24 15.03
CA ALA A 116 -7.96 11.95 15.57
C ALA A 116 -8.99 10.81 15.52
N SER A 117 -10.29 11.13 15.58
CA SER A 117 -11.39 10.14 15.45
C SER A 117 -11.73 9.82 14.00
N SER A 118 -11.20 10.55 13.02
CA SER A 118 -11.44 10.27 11.60
C SER A 118 -10.86 8.91 11.21
N PRO A 119 -11.61 8.03 10.49
CA PRO A 119 -11.08 6.77 9.98
C PRO A 119 -9.80 6.95 9.17
N TYR A 120 -9.68 8.02 8.40
CA TYR A 120 -8.48 8.29 7.61
C TYR A 120 -7.24 8.48 8.48
N VAL A 121 -7.39 9.14 9.63
CA VAL A 121 -6.29 9.36 10.57
C VAL A 121 -5.99 8.08 11.36
N GLN A 122 -7.01 7.34 11.77
CA GLN A 122 -6.84 6.06 12.46
C GLN A 122 -6.14 5.01 11.57
N ASP A 123 -6.55 4.92 10.30
CA ASP A 123 -5.91 4.03 9.33
C ASP A 123 -4.47 4.47 9.03
N LEU A 124 -4.23 5.79 8.91
CA LEU A 124 -2.89 6.33 8.74
C LEU A 124 -1.99 6.00 9.94
N ASP A 125 -2.48 6.16 11.16
CA ASP A 125 -1.75 5.83 12.39
C ASP A 125 -1.46 4.32 12.46
N ALA A 126 -2.42 3.47 12.08
CA ALA A 126 -2.24 2.03 11.99
C ALA A 126 -1.19 1.62 10.94
N ILE A 127 -1.12 2.34 9.80
CA ILE A 127 -0.08 2.13 8.78
C ILE A 127 1.28 2.54 9.33
N ILE A 128 1.40 3.71 9.94
CA ILE A 128 2.64 4.20 10.55
C ILE A 128 3.15 3.19 11.59
N ALA A 129 2.29 2.72 12.50
CA ALA A 129 2.66 1.74 13.52
C ALA A 129 3.14 0.40 12.93
N ARG A 130 2.59 -0.03 11.79
CA ARG A 130 3.08 -1.22 11.07
C ARG A 130 4.42 -0.97 10.41
N LEU A 131 4.57 0.16 9.73
CA LEU A 131 5.84 0.54 9.08
C LEU A 131 6.98 0.67 10.08
N GLU A 132 6.73 1.14 11.31
CA GLU A 132 7.73 1.22 12.38
C GLU A 132 8.30 -0.15 12.76
N LYS A 133 7.47 -1.19 12.72
CA LYS A 133 7.88 -2.57 13.06
C LYS A 133 8.76 -3.23 12.01
N VAL A 134 8.78 -2.69 10.79
CA VAL A 134 9.50 -3.27 9.66
C VAL A 134 10.58 -2.35 9.11
N GLN A 135 11.15 -1.50 9.98
CA GLN A 135 12.32 -0.70 9.63
C GLN A 135 13.61 -1.52 9.68
N ILE A 136 14.64 -1.06 8.98
CA ILE A 136 15.98 -1.64 9.09
C ILE A 136 16.41 -1.60 10.56
N GLY A 137 16.95 -2.70 11.05
CA GLY A 137 17.33 -2.92 12.45
C GLY A 137 16.23 -3.53 13.31
N GLN A 138 14.99 -3.66 12.82
CA GLN A 138 13.91 -4.36 13.54
C GLN A 138 13.89 -5.85 13.20
N VAL A 139 13.46 -6.67 14.15
CA VAL A 139 13.18 -8.09 13.89
C VAL A 139 11.91 -8.18 13.06
N ALA A 140 12.01 -8.85 11.91
CA ALA A 140 10.86 -9.07 11.03
C ALA A 140 9.74 -9.81 11.77
N PRO A 141 8.48 -9.34 11.68
CA PRO A 141 7.32 -10.05 12.23
C PRO A 141 7.24 -11.48 11.69
N ASP A 142 6.97 -12.45 12.57
CA ASP A 142 6.78 -13.83 12.14
C ASP A 142 5.40 -14.01 11.47
N PHE A 143 5.33 -14.98 10.57
CA PHE A 143 4.11 -15.39 9.88
C PHE A 143 4.18 -16.84 9.45
N SER A 144 3.04 -17.42 9.09
CA SER A 144 2.97 -18.73 8.46
C SER A 144 2.03 -18.69 7.27
N LEU A 145 2.46 -19.27 6.14
CA LEU A 145 1.67 -19.39 4.92
C LEU A 145 1.86 -20.80 4.32
N PRO A 146 0.87 -21.30 3.54
CA PRO A 146 1.06 -22.54 2.81
C PRO A 146 2.05 -22.37 1.65
N ASP A 147 2.87 -23.40 1.45
CA ASP A 147 3.74 -23.55 0.28
C ASP A 147 2.99 -24.04 -0.96
N THR A 148 3.73 -24.35 -2.03
CA THR A 148 3.17 -24.89 -3.28
C THR A 148 2.54 -26.27 -3.13
N ALA A 149 2.87 -27.04 -2.08
CA ALA A 149 2.25 -28.32 -1.73
C ALA A 149 1.10 -28.18 -0.72
N GLY A 150 0.84 -26.97 -0.21
CA GLY A 150 -0.17 -26.70 0.82
C GLY A 150 0.33 -26.95 2.24
N VAL A 151 1.63 -27.16 2.44
CA VAL A 151 2.25 -27.33 3.75
C VAL A 151 2.48 -25.94 4.36
N SER A 152 2.09 -25.77 5.63
CA SER A 152 2.32 -24.51 6.37
C SER A 152 3.82 -24.34 6.67
N VAL A 153 4.37 -23.21 6.25
CA VAL A 153 5.77 -22.84 6.45
C VAL A 153 5.83 -21.51 7.18
N SER A 154 6.63 -21.42 8.24
CA SER A 154 6.83 -20.21 9.03
C SER A 154 8.13 -19.51 8.65
N LEU A 155 8.16 -18.19 8.77
CA LEU A 155 9.42 -17.44 8.66
C LEU A 155 10.43 -17.88 9.70
N ALA A 156 9.96 -18.29 10.90
CA ALA A 156 10.82 -18.80 11.98
C ALA A 156 11.61 -20.06 11.58
N ASP A 157 11.12 -20.87 10.63
CA ASP A 157 11.80 -22.09 10.15
C ASP A 157 13.13 -21.79 9.42
N PHE A 158 13.33 -20.52 9.04
CA PHE A 158 14.52 -20.06 8.34
C PHE A 158 15.53 -19.32 9.24
N ARG A 159 15.32 -19.31 10.55
CA ARG A 159 16.29 -18.74 11.49
C ARG A 159 17.66 -19.40 11.32
N GLY A 160 18.71 -18.61 11.45
CA GLY A 160 20.09 -19.06 11.21
C GLY A 160 20.56 -18.82 9.77
N LYS A 161 19.68 -18.40 8.85
CA LYS A 161 20.02 -18.06 7.45
C LYS A 161 19.78 -16.58 7.17
N TYR A 162 20.51 -16.05 6.20
CA TYR A 162 20.10 -14.84 5.52
C TYR A 162 18.89 -15.16 4.62
N VAL A 163 17.84 -14.35 4.70
CA VAL A 163 16.58 -14.57 3.99
C VAL A 163 16.19 -13.33 3.20
N LEU A 164 16.01 -13.45 1.91
CA LEU A 164 15.34 -12.43 1.12
C LEU A 164 13.84 -12.75 1.08
N LEU A 165 13.03 -11.93 1.77
CA LEU A 165 11.57 -11.96 1.60
C LEU A 165 11.24 -11.19 0.34
N ASP A 166 10.75 -11.87 -0.69
CA ASP A 166 10.43 -11.29 -1.99
C ASP A 166 8.93 -11.31 -2.24
N PHE A 167 8.30 -10.13 -2.26
CA PHE A 167 6.87 -9.95 -2.53
C PHE A 167 6.64 -9.73 -4.03
N TRP A 168 5.95 -10.65 -4.66
CA TRP A 168 5.75 -10.68 -6.10
C TRP A 168 4.39 -11.23 -6.49
N ALA A 169 4.10 -11.31 -7.79
CA ALA A 169 2.97 -12.07 -8.33
C ALA A 169 3.19 -12.44 -9.80
N SER A 170 2.54 -13.51 -10.27
CA SER A 170 2.61 -13.95 -11.67
C SER A 170 2.04 -12.92 -12.66
N TRP A 171 1.08 -12.12 -12.21
CA TRP A 171 0.43 -11.05 -12.97
C TRP A 171 1.15 -9.69 -12.90
N CYS A 172 2.29 -9.59 -12.21
CA CYS A 172 3.04 -8.35 -12.00
C CYS A 172 4.16 -8.20 -13.05
N PRO A 173 4.02 -7.40 -14.12
CA PRO A 173 5.04 -7.29 -15.15
C PRO A 173 6.39 -6.77 -14.64
N PRO A 174 6.48 -5.76 -13.72
CA PRO A 174 7.77 -5.35 -13.19
C PRO A 174 8.44 -6.44 -12.35
N CYS A 175 7.68 -7.27 -11.59
CA CYS A 175 8.23 -8.40 -10.84
C CYS A 175 8.86 -9.42 -11.80
N ARG A 176 8.12 -9.77 -12.88
CA ARG A 176 8.58 -10.72 -13.90
C ARG A 176 9.84 -10.24 -14.64
N ARG A 177 10.02 -8.92 -14.77
CA ARG A 177 11.26 -8.36 -15.34
C ARG A 177 12.45 -8.44 -14.39
N GLU A 178 12.20 -8.35 -13.07
CA GLU A 178 13.24 -8.46 -12.05
C GLU A 178 13.62 -9.91 -11.74
N ASN A 179 12.70 -10.87 -11.90
CA ASN A 179 12.93 -12.28 -11.56
C ASN A 179 14.22 -12.90 -12.13
N PRO A 180 14.65 -12.65 -13.38
CA PRO A 180 15.93 -13.16 -13.88
C PRO A 180 17.14 -12.66 -13.06
N ASN A 181 17.08 -11.43 -12.56
CA ASN A 181 18.11 -10.86 -11.69
C ASN A 181 18.11 -11.53 -10.31
N VAL A 182 16.93 -11.77 -9.75
CA VAL A 182 16.75 -12.50 -8.46
C VAL A 182 17.24 -13.94 -8.59
N VAL A 183 16.94 -14.63 -9.70
CA VAL A 183 17.47 -15.99 -10.00
C VAL A 183 18.97 -16.00 -10.00
N LYS A 184 19.61 -15.05 -10.71
CA LYS A 184 21.06 -14.93 -10.74
C LYS A 184 21.64 -14.72 -9.33
N ALA A 185 21.06 -13.80 -8.55
CA ALA A 185 21.47 -13.54 -7.17
C ALA A 185 21.34 -14.80 -6.29
N TYR A 186 20.28 -15.58 -6.45
CA TYR A 186 20.09 -16.84 -5.73
C TYR A 186 21.13 -17.89 -6.10
N GLU A 187 21.34 -18.15 -7.38
CA GLU A 187 22.29 -19.15 -7.86
C GLU A 187 23.74 -18.86 -7.44
N GLU A 188 24.13 -17.58 -7.41
CA GLU A 188 25.46 -17.14 -6.96
C GLU A 188 25.68 -17.26 -5.44
N ASN A 189 24.60 -17.36 -4.63
CA ASN A 189 24.69 -17.25 -3.17
C ASN A 189 23.99 -18.39 -2.39
N LYS A 190 23.24 -19.29 -3.00
CA LYS A 190 22.46 -20.35 -2.31
C LYS A 190 23.31 -21.26 -1.40
N ASP A 191 24.61 -21.39 -1.68
CA ASP A 191 25.55 -22.20 -0.89
C ASP A 191 26.22 -21.40 0.25
N LYS A 192 25.89 -20.11 0.42
CA LYS A 192 26.47 -19.19 1.40
C LYS A 192 25.53 -18.90 2.59
N ASN A 193 24.82 -19.89 3.09
CA ASN A 193 23.83 -19.73 4.15
C ASN A 193 22.74 -18.68 3.81
N PHE A 194 22.31 -18.62 2.55
CA PHE A 194 21.31 -17.69 2.02
C PHE A 194 20.15 -18.46 1.40
N THR A 195 18.95 -17.91 1.53
CA THR A 195 17.76 -18.39 0.81
C THR A 195 16.81 -17.25 0.48
N ILE A 196 15.83 -17.54 -0.37
CA ILE A 196 14.74 -16.63 -0.70
C ILE A 196 13.43 -17.27 -0.26
N ILE A 197 12.48 -16.46 0.20
CA ILE A 197 11.08 -16.81 0.39
C ILE A 197 10.26 -15.90 -0.50
N GLY A 198 9.69 -16.45 -1.57
CA GLY A 198 8.79 -15.72 -2.46
C GLY A 198 7.39 -15.69 -1.88
N ILE A 199 6.90 -14.52 -1.50
CA ILE A 199 5.54 -14.31 -0.99
C ILE A 199 4.70 -13.82 -2.16
N SER A 200 3.80 -14.66 -2.65
CA SER A 200 2.99 -14.36 -3.83
C SER A 200 1.65 -13.72 -3.46
N LEU A 201 1.32 -12.62 -4.15
CA LEU A 201 0.02 -11.95 -4.13
C LEU A 201 -0.92 -12.48 -5.25
N ASP A 202 -0.74 -13.70 -5.68
CA ASP A 202 -1.66 -14.32 -6.64
C ASP A 202 -2.99 -14.70 -5.98
N ASN A 203 -4.07 -14.73 -6.76
CA ASN A 203 -5.38 -15.27 -6.37
C ASN A 203 -5.77 -16.52 -7.19
N ASN A 204 -4.86 -17.01 -8.00
CA ASN A 204 -5.05 -18.21 -8.83
C ASN A 204 -3.82 -19.10 -8.75
N ARG A 205 -4.01 -20.29 -8.19
CA ARG A 205 -2.93 -21.25 -7.94
C ARG A 205 -2.23 -21.70 -9.24
N GLU A 206 -2.95 -21.93 -10.30
CA GLU A 206 -2.36 -22.41 -11.58
C GLU A 206 -1.47 -21.35 -12.20
N LYS A 207 -1.91 -20.07 -12.19
CA LYS A 207 -1.11 -18.94 -12.69
C LYS A 207 0.13 -18.72 -11.84
N TRP A 208 0.01 -18.84 -10.51
CA TRP A 208 1.13 -18.76 -9.58
C TRP A 208 2.19 -19.83 -9.87
N LEU A 209 1.78 -21.12 -9.92
CA LEU A 209 2.69 -22.23 -10.21
C LEU A 209 3.32 -22.10 -11.60
N LYS A 210 2.53 -21.66 -12.59
CA LYS A 210 3.05 -21.37 -13.92
C LYS A 210 4.10 -20.24 -13.89
N GLY A 211 3.85 -19.17 -13.16
CA GLY A 211 4.81 -18.07 -13.00
C GLY A 211 6.13 -18.52 -12.38
N ILE A 212 6.08 -19.36 -11.33
CA ILE A 212 7.27 -19.98 -10.71
C ILE A 212 8.07 -20.80 -11.75
N ALA A 213 7.37 -21.63 -12.52
CA ALA A 213 8.03 -22.49 -13.51
C ALA A 213 8.61 -21.69 -14.69
N ASP A 214 7.86 -20.75 -15.25
CA ASP A 214 8.27 -19.93 -16.38
C ASP A 214 9.52 -19.09 -16.07
N ASP A 215 9.63 -18.57 -14.84
CA ASP A 215 10.74 -17.71 -14.41
C ASP A 215 11.86 -18.50 -13.69
N HIS A 216 11.74 -19.82 -13.60
CA HIS A 216 12.73 -20.71 -12.97
C HIS A 216 13.03 -20.36 -11.50
N LEU A 217 12.00 -20.01 -10.73
CA LEU A 217 12.12 -19.63 -9.32
C LEU A 217 12.22 -20.90 -8.45
N THR A 218 13.43 -21.29 -8.04
CA THR A 218 13.71 -22.61 -7.45
C THR A 218 13.69 -22.65 -5.91
N TRP A 219 13.41 -21.53 -5.27
CA TRP A 219 13.33 -21.40 -3.80
C TRP A 219 11.92 -21.62 -3.26
N THR A 220 11.73 -21.47 -1.95
CA THR A 220 10.43 -21.63 -1.28
C THR A 220 9.48 -20.53 -1.68
N HIS A 221 8.26 -20.91 -2.11
CA HIS A 221 7.19 -19.97 -2.45
C HIS A 221 5.97 -20.21 -1.58
N LEU A 222 5.42 -19.11 -1.05
CA LEU A 222 4.29 -19.11 -0.12
C LEU A 222 3.18 -18.21 -0.65
N SER A 223 1.92 -18.61 -0.46
CA SER A 223 0.74 -17.79 -0.80
C SER A 223 -0.51 -18.32 -0.11
N ASP A 224 -1.37 -17.42 0.38
CA ASP A 224 -2.75 -17.75 0.80
C ASP A 224 -3.77 -17.53 -0.32
N LEU A 225 -3.32 -17.12 -1.51
CA LEU A 225 -4.13 -16.85 -2.70
C LEU A 225 -5.22 -15.79 -2.49
N LYS A 226 -4.99 -14.85 -1.57
CA LYS A 226 -5.95 -13.79 -1.24
C LYS A 226 -5.67 -12.45 -1.91
N TYR A 227 -4.71 -12.40 -2.84
CA TYR A 227 -4.35 -11.13 -3.50
C TYR A 227 -3.91 -10.07 -2.47
N TRP A 228 -4.41 -8.85 -2.58
CA TRP A 228 -4.15 -7.78 -1.61
C TRP A 228 -4.93 -7.90 -0.29
N ASP A 229 -5.87 -8.86 -0.19
CA ASP A 229 -6.59 -9.18 1.05
C ASP A 229 -5.77 -10.11 1.97
N SER A 230 -4.59 -10.55 1.54
CA SER A 230 -3.63 -11.26 2.38
C SER A 230 -3.15 -10.35 3.52
N GLU A 231 -3.07 -10.89 4.74
CA GLU A 231 -2.58 -10.15 5.90
C GLU A 231 -1.06 -9.88 5.84
N ILE A 232 -0.29 -10.69 5.11
CA ILE A 232 1.17 -10.62 5.14
C ILE A 232 1.73 -9.36 4.46
N PRO A 233 1.28 -8.93 3.26
CA PRO A 233 1.67 -7.63 2.71
C PRO A 233 1.36 -6.46 3.66
N ALA A 234 0.18 -6.49 4.30
CA ALA A 234 -0.21 -5.45 5.26
C ALA A 234 0.67 -5.46 6.52
N LEU A 235 1.04 -6.66 7.05
CA LEU A 235 1.93 -6.84 8.19
C LEU A 235 3.31 -6.23 7.93
N TYR A 236 3.82 -6.39 6.71
CA TYR A 236 5.11 -5.87 6.28
C TYR A 236 5.06 -4.46 5.67
N GLY A 237 3.88 -3.83 5.66
CA GLY A 237 3.67 -2.50 5.08
C GLY A 237 3.87 -2.47 3.57
N VAL A 238 3.79 -3.62 2.89
CA VAL A 238 3.92 -3.73 1.43
C VAL A 238 2.62 -3.29 0.78
N ARG A 239 2.68 -2.29 -0.06
CA ARG A 239 1.53 -1.69 -0.77
C ARG A 239 1.69 -1.66 -2.29
N ALA A 240 2.87 -2.03 -2.77
CA ALA A 240 3.19 -2.20 -4.18
C ALA A 240 4.19 -3.33 -4.34
N ILE A 241 4.19 -4.02 -5.48
CA ILE A 241 5.15 -5.06 -5.84
C ILE A 241 5.83 -4.71 -7.19
N PRO A 242 7.08 -5.11 -7.37
CA PRO A 242 7.92 -5.91 -6.47
C PRO A 242 8.34 -5.11 -5.22
N SER A 243 8.49 -5.79 -4.09
CA SER A 243 9.08 -5.27 -2.86
C SER A 243 9.84 -6.38 -2.17
N ASN A 244 10.93 -6.08 -1.48
CA ASN A 244 11.68 -7.10 -0.76
C ASN A 244 12.32 -6.57 0.52
N MET A 245 12.67 -7.51 1.40
CA MET A 245 13.40 -7.25 2.63
C MET A 245 14.45 -8.34 2.82
N LEU A 246 15.71 -7.94 3.05
CA LEU A 246 16.78 -8.86 3.40
C LEU A 246 16.89 -8.96 4.93
N LEU A 247 16.84 -10.18 5.43
CA LEU A 247 16.96 -10.51 6.85
C LEU A 247 18.32 -11.16 7.15
N ASP A 248 18.89 -10.83 8.29
CA ASP A 248 20.04 -11.54 8.83
C ASP A 248 19.65 -12.89 9.48
N PRO A 249 20.60 -13.74 9.92
CA PRO A 249 20.30 -15.02 10.57
C PRO A 249 19.46 -14.93 11.85
N ASN A 250 19.41 -13.77 12.51
CA ASN A 250 18.55 -13.51 13.66
C ASN A 250 17.15 -13.03 13.26
N GLY A 251 16.91 -12.83 11.96
CA GLY A 251 15.68 -12.30 11.41
C GLY A 251 15.56 -10.79 11.51
N VAL A 252 16.65 -10.08 11.71
CA VAL A 252 16.68 -8.62 11.69
C VAL A 252 16.68 -8.14 10.24
N ILE A 253 15.82 -7.17 9.92
CA ILE A 253 15.78 -6.53 8.60
C ILE A 253 17.05 -5.69 8.43
N ILE A 254 17.88 -6.02 7.44
CA ILE A 254 19.16 -5.33 7.19
C ILE A 254 19.14 -4.52 5.90
N ALA A 255 18.21 -4.81 4.96
CA ALA A 255 18.00 -3.99 3.76
C ALA A 255 16.55 -4.13 3.28
N LYS A 256 16.09 -3.17 2.47
CA LYS A 256 14.72 -3.15 1.90
C LYS A 256 14.78 -2.65 0.46
N ASP A 257 13.87 -3.18 -0.36
CA ASP A 257 13.62 -2.75 -1.75
C ASP A 257 14.89 -2.69 -2.61
N ILE A 258 15.81 -3.63 -2.36
CA ILE A 258 17.05 -3.79 -3.12
C ILE A 258 16.78 -4.55 -4.42
N ARG A 259 17.20 -3.98 -5.55
CA ARG A 259 16.94 -4.52 -6.90
C ARG A 259 18.15 -4.33 -7.81
N GLU A 260 18.14 -5.04 -8.94
CA GLU A 260 19.18 -4.94 -9.94
C GLU A 260 20.58 -5.09 -9.31
N GLU A 261 21.54 -4.23 -9.64
CA GLU A 261 22.91 -4.31 -9.12
C GLU A 261 22.98 -4.13 -7.59
N ALA A 262 22.09 -3.30 -7.00
CA ALA A 262 22.05 -3.10 -5.55
C ALA A 262 21.75 -4.40 -4.77
N LEU A 263 20.98 -5.34 -5.34
CA LEU A 263 20.76 -6.67 -4.75
C LEU A 263 22.10 -7.45 -4.67
N HIS A 264 22.83 -7.50 -5.77
CA HIS A 264 24.11 -8.23 -5.82
C HIS A 264 25.18 -7.57 -4.92
N GLU A 265 25.25 -6.25 -4.89
CA GLU A 265 26.20 -5.52 -4.03
C GLU A 265 25.91 -5.81 -2.56
N THR A 266 24.65 -5.68 -2.14
CA THR A 266 24.25 -5.95 -0.75
C THR A 266 24.57 -7.39 -0.35
N LEU A 267 24.23 -8.39 -1.21
CA LEU A 267 24.53 -9.79 -0.91
C LEU A 267 26.05 -10.05 -0.82
N ARG A 268 26.88 -9.44 -1.70
CA ARG A 268 28.34 -9.54 -1.61
C ARG A 268 28.92 -8.96 -0.31
N GLU A 269 28.28 -7.92 0.23
CA GLU A 269 28.73 -7.30 1.48
C GLU A 269 28.40 -8.16 2.70
N VAL A 270 27.23 -8.79 2.74
CA VAL A 270 26.74 -9.51 3.94
C VAL A 270 27.06 -11.01 3.93
N LEU A 271 27.21 -11.64 2.76
CA LEU A 271 27.47 -13.08 2.59
C LEU A 271 28.98 -13.35 2.35
N LYS A 272 29.81 -12.97 3.30
CA LYS A 272 31.26 -13.21 3.25
C LYS A 272 31.65 -14.62 3.61
#